data_91dfd717f1fbb909e6add64420c92a71
#
_entry.id   91dfd717f1fbb909e6add64420c92a71
#
_cell.length_a   1.000
_cell.length_b   1.000
_cell.length_c   1.000
_cell.angle_alpha   90.00
_cell.angle_beta   90.00
_cell.angle_gamma   90.00
#
_symmetry.space_group_name_H-M   'P 1'
#
loop_
_entity.id
_entity.type
_entity.pdbx_description
1 polymer ?
#
loop_
_entity_poly.entity_id
_entity_poly.type
_entity_poly.pdbx_seq_one_letter_code
_entity_poly.pdbx_strand_id
1 'polypeptide(L)'
;MISLEEVTVTFGEKRVLDRFSLTLPETGITALSGPSGCGKTTLLRVLAGLEHPISGRITGLSLRSAALLFQEDRLFPWRTVEQHLTDVLPRPRWVEVPRWLRLAELEGEERTYPAHLSGGMGRRLALVRTLALGGSLYLLDEPFAGVDPQRADRILSALGELAAPVILVSHEPAVLDQADWVIRLDG
;
A
#
# COMPACT_ATOMS: atom_id res chain seq x y z
N MET A 1 13.23 -9.19 -10.18
CA MET A 1 13.08 -9.83 -8.86
C MET A 1 13.64 -8.87 -7.82
N ILE A 2 12.87 -8.53 -6.80
CA ILE A 2 13.32 -7.67 -5.69
C ILE A 2 13.93 -8.58 -4.64
N SER A 3 15.18 -8.34 -4.25
CA SER A 3 15.89 -9.17 -3.28
C SER A 3 16.44 -8.33 -2.13
N LEU A 4 16.19 -8.81 -0.91
CA LEU A 4 16.80 -8.34 0.32
C LEU A 4 17.78 -9.44 0.78
N GLU A 5 19.02 -9.07 1.09
CA GLU A 5 20.08 -9.98 1.54
C GLU A 5 20.63 -9.48 2.87
N GLU A 6 20.42 -10.28 3.92
CA GLU A 6 20.89 -10.03 5.30
C GLU A 6 20.61 -8.61 5.82
N VAL A 7 19.44 -8.08 5.49
CA VAL A 7 19.04 -6.71 5.84
C VAL A 7 18.78 -6.61 7.34
N THR A 8 19.42 -5.65 7.99
CA THR A 8 19.23 -5.35 9.43
C THR A 8 18.73 -3.91 9.59
N VAL A 9 17.63 -3.76 10.32
CA VAL A 9 17.03 -2.46 10.67
C VAL A 9 16.83 -2.37 12.17
N THR A 10 17.26 -1.24 12.75
CA THR A 10 17.16 -0.99 14.20
C THR A 10 16.48 0.36 14.46
N PHE A 11 15.70 0.44 15.52
CA PHE A 11 15.18 1.68 16.09
C PHE A 11 15.70 1.79 17.54
N GLY A 12 16.69 2.66 17.72
CA GLY A 12 17.45 2.68 18.98
C GLY A 12 18.13 1.33 19.23
N GLU A 13 17.87 0.72 20.37
CA GLU A 13 18.42 -0.60 20.74
C GLU A 13 17.60 -1.79 20.17
N LYS A 14 16.39 -1.53 19.67
CA LYS A 14 15.50 -2.60 19.17
C LYS A 14 15.84 -2.94 17.73
N ARG A 15 16.26 -4.19 17.49
CA ARG A 15 16.32 -4.77 16.14
C ARG A 15 14.92 -5.19 15.71
N VAL A 16 14.46 -4.67 14.59
CA VAL A 16 13.15 -5.01 14.01
C VAL A 16 13.30 -5.98 12.85
N LEU A 17 14.34 -5.81 12.05
CA LEU A 17 14.78 -6.82 11.08
C LEU A 17 16.22 -7.19 11.44
N ASP A 18 16.53 -8.47 11.58
CA ASP A 18 17.87 -8.95 11.92
C ASP A 18 18.34 -9.96 10.87
N ARG A 19 19.29 -9.55 10.03
CA ARG A 19 19.84 -10.33 8.90
C ARG A 19 18.73 -10.96 8.05
N PHE A 20 17.69 -10.19 7.82
CA PHE A 20 16.49 -10.61 7.11
C PHE A 20 16.79 -10.74 5.62
N SER A 21 16.46 -11.90 5.06
CA SER A 21 16.60 -12.16 3.64
C SER A 21 15.26 -12.56 3.04
N LEU A 22 14.91 -11.95 1.90
CA LEU A 22 13.63 -12.18 1.23
C LEU A 22 13.77 -11.90 -0.26
N THR A 23 13.13 -12.72 -1.07
CA THR A 23 12.98 -12.46 -2.50
C THR A 23 11.51 -12.30 -2.84
N LEU A 24 11.18 -11.22 -3.55
CA LEU A 24 9.82 -10.85 -3.92
C LEU A 24 9.64 -10.92 -5.44
N PRO A 25 8.47 -11.39 -5.93
CA PRO A 25 8.11 -11.36 -7.35
C PRO A 25 8.07 -9.92 -7.90
N GLU A 26 8.26 -9.79 -9.22
CA GLU A 26 8.16 -8.51 -9.94
C GLU A 26 6.76 -8.23 -10.51
N THR A 27 5.83 -9.15 -10.32
CA THR A 27 4.45 -9.04 -10.83
C THR A 27 3.49 -9.64 -9.82
N GLY A 28 2.23 -9.27 -9.94
CA GLY A 28 1.14 -9.81 -9.12
C GLY A 28 1.10 -9.25 -7.70
N ILE A 29 0.26 -9.85 -6.89
CA ILE A 29 -0.01 -9.44 -5.51
C ILE A 29 0.74 -10.36 -4.54
N THR A 30 1.65 -9.80 -3.77
CA THR A 30 2.32 -10.48 -2.66
C THR A 30 1.75 -9.99 -1.34
N ALA A 31 1.11 -10.86 -0.57
CA ALA A 31 0.63 -10.57 0.77
C ALA A 31 1.66 -10.93 1.83
N LEU A 32 1.97 -9.98 2.69
CA LEU A 32 2.81 -10.17 3.88
C LEU A 32 1.90 -10.39 5.09
N SER A 33 2.05 -11.53 5.75
CA SER A 33 1.30 -11.87 6.96
C SER A 33 2.26 -12.19 8.10
N GLY A 34 1.77 -12.17 9.33
CA GLY A 34 2.57 -12.48 10.52
C GLY A 34 2.12 -11.69 11.75
N PRO A 35 2.66 -12.01 12.93
CA PRO A 35 2.24 -11.39 14.18
C PRO A 35 2.49 -9.87 14.20
N SER A 36 1.79 -9.17 15.09
CA SER A 36 2.03 -7.74 15.30
C SER A 36 3.46 -7.52 15.80
N GLY A 37 4.14 -6.53 15.23
CA GLY A 37 5.52 -6.18 15.63
C GLY A 37 6.63 -7.00 14.97
N CYS A 38 6.34 -7.99 14.10
CA CYS A 38 7.37 -8.77 13.37
C CYS A 38 8.08 -7.99 12.24
N GLY A 39 7.78 -6.70 12.04
CA GLY A 39 8.53 -5.85 11.09
C GLY A 39 7.87 -5.62 9.74
N LYS A 40 6.62 -6.04 9.49
CA LYS A 40 5.91 -5.86 8.18
C LYS A 40 5.92 -4.41 7.70
N THR A 41 5.45 -3.48 8.52
CA THR A 41 5.46 -2.03 8.22
C THR A 41 6.89 -1.51 8.00
N THR A 42 7.85 -1.99 8.78
CA THR A 42 9.27 -1.63 8.60
C THR A 42 9.79 -2.13 7.27
N LEU A 43 9.46 -3.36 6.89
CA LEU A 43 9.81 -3.91 5.58
C LEU A 43 9.24 -3.06 4.44
N LEU A 44 7.96 -2.66 4.51
CA LEU A 44 7.37 -1.75 3.50
C LEU A 44 8.11 -0.41 3.44
N ARG A 45 8.48 0.17 4.59
CA ARG A 45 9.24 1.43 4.64
C ARG A 45 10.63 1.31 4.05
N VAL A 46 11.30 0.19 4.29
CA VAL A 46 12.60 -0.12 3.67
C VAL A 46 12.46 -0.25 2.15
N LEU A 47 11.45 -0.96 1.67
CA LEU A 47 11.15 -1.10 0.25
C LEU A 47 10.73 0.22 -0.41
N ALA A 48 10.14 1.14 0.35
CA ALA A 48 9.82 2.50 -0.09
C ALA A 48 11.03 3.47 -0.05
N GLY A 49 12.17 3.05 0.49
CA GLY A 49 13.35 3.90 0.68
C GLY A 49 13.18 4.94 1.79
N LEU A 50 12.19 4.78 2.67
CA LEU A 50 11.93 5.67 3.82
C LEU A 50 12.75 5.28 5.04
N GLU A 51 13.15 4.02 5.13
CA GLU A 51 14.04 3.50 6.16
C GLU A 51 15.26 2.88 5.50
N HIS A 52 16.43 3.14 6.06
CA HIS A 52 17.68 2.60 5.56
C HIS A 52 18.21 1.52 6.48
N PRO A 53 18.51 0.33 5.94
CA PRO A 53 19.14 -0.73 6.73
C PRO A 53 20.54 -0.31 7.17
N ILE A 54 20.93 -0.73 8.39
CA ILE A 54 22.28 -0.53 8.90
C ILE A 54 23.28 -1.52 8.30
N SER A 55 22.80 -2.64 7.78
CA SER A 55 23.59 -3.64 7.05
C SER A 55 22.71 -4.43 6.09
N GLY A 56 23.36 -5.17 5.19
CA GLY A 56 22.70 -5.95 4.14
C GLY A 56 22.60 -5.19 2.82
N ARG A 57 21.94 -5.81 1.84
CA ARG A 57 21.79 -5.25 0.50
C ARG A 57 20.36 -5.41 0.02
N ILE A 58 19.89 -4.44 -0.77
CA ILE A 58 18.61 -4.50 -1.48
C ILE A 58 18.90 -4.29 -2.96
N THR A 59 18.37 -5.19 -3.80
CA THR A 59 18.52 -5.15 -5.25
C THR A 59 17.18 -5.28 -5.95
N GLY A 60 17.10 -4.92 -7.23
CA GLY A 60 15.89 -5.04 -8.04
C GLY A 60 14.85 -3.95 -7.82
N LEU A 61 15.11 -2.96 -6.97
CA LEU A 61 14.20 -1.85 -6.70
C LEU A 61 14.56 -0.61 -7.50
N SER A 62 13.59 -0.05 -8.20
CA SER A 62 13.60 1.37 -8.57
C SER A 62 12.89 2.15 -7.49
N LEU A 63 13.59 2.51 -6.42
CA LEU A 63 13.05 3.20 -5.23
C LEU A 63 12.35 4.55 -5.55
N ARG A 64 12.62 5.11 -6.74
CA ARG A 64 12.13 6.45 -7.13
C ARG A 64 10.66 6.51 -7.53
N SER A 65 9.99 5.36 -7.63
CA SER A 65 8.60 5.30 -8.11
C SER A 65 7.72 4.31 -7.33
N ALA A 66 8.04 4.03 -6.08
CA ALA A 66 7.16 3.25 -5.22
C ALA A 66 6.00 4.13 -4.71
N ALA A 67 4.77 3.66 -4.89
CA ALA A 67 3.58 4.26 -4.31
C ALA A 67 3.27 3.57 -2.97
N LEU A 68 3.26 4.33 -1.88
CA LEU A 68 3.08 3.80 -0.52
C LEU A 68 1.76 4.27 0.08
N LEU A 69 0.93 3.31 0.49
CA LEU A 69 -0.19 3.52 1.39
C LEU A 69 0.27 3.22 2.82
N PHE A 70 0.19 4.21 3.68
CA PHE A 70 0.50 4.06 5.09
C PHE A 70 -0.65 3.41 5.85
N GLN A 71 -0.38 2.92 7.05
CA GLN A 71 -1.41 2.39 7.94
C GLN A 71 -2.44 3.48 8.29
N GLU A 72 -1.99 4.73 8.50
CA GLU A 72 -2.86 5.90 8.62
C GLU A 72 -3.24 6.43 7.23
N ASP A 73 -4.48 6.90 7.06
CA ASP A 73 -4.99 7.37 5.77
C ASP A 73 -4.29 8.64 5.27
N ARG A 74 -3.74 9.45 6.18
CA ARG A 74 -3.02 10.70 5.88
C ARG A 74 -3.78 11.58 4.89
N LEU A 75 -5.07 11.75 5.12
CA LEU A 75 -5.91 12.67 4.36
C LEU A 75 -5.71 14.10 4.85
N PHE A 76 -5.64 15.04 3.92
CA PHE A 76 -5.56 16.46 4.24
C PHE A 76 -6.94 16.98 4.64
N PRO A 77 -7.17 17.46 5.89
CA PRO A 77 -8.50 17.85 6.36
C PRO A 77 -9.12 19.02 5.59
N TRP A 78 -8.31 19.80 4.88
CA TRP A 78 -8.73 20.96 4.06
C TRP A 78 -8.91 20.62 2.57
N ARG A 79 -8.76 19.37 2.17
CA ARG A 79 -8.97 18.89 0.80
C ARG A 79 -10.25 18.08 0.71
N THR A 80 -11.01 18.27 -0.35
CA THR A 80 -12.16 17.42 -0.65
C THR A 80 -11.72 16.07 -1.21
N VAL A 81 -12.64 15.12 -1.32
CA VAL A 81 -12.42 13.81 -1.93
C VAL A 81 -11.82 13.95 -3.33
N GLU A 82 -12.43 14.77 -4.20
CA GLU A 82 -11.92 15.03 -5.56
C GLU A 82 -10.51 15.65 -5.54
N GLN A 83 -10.27 16.59 -4.63
CA GLN A 83 -8.98 17.26 -4.53
C GLN A 83 -7.86 16.31 -4.12
N HIS A 84 -8.13 15.29 -3.30
CA HIS A 84 -7.13 14.27 -2.98
C HIS A 84 -6.65 13.49 -4.21
N LEU A 85 -7.52 13.32 -5.21
CA LEU A 85 -7.16 12.66 -6.47
C LEU A 85 -6.50 13.63 -7.45
N THR A 86 -7.02 14.84 -7.59
CA THR A 86 -6.44 15.84 -8.51
C THR A 86 -5.07 16.35 -8.05
N ASP A 87 -4.78 16.32 -6.76
CA ASP A 87 -3.46 16.71 -6.23
C ASP A 87 -2.34 15.71 -6.61
N VAL A 88 -2.67 14.44 -6.83
CA VAL A 88 -1.70 13.42 -7.23
C VAL A 88 -1.68 13.14 -8.72
N LEU A 89 -2.74 13.52 -9.44
CA LEU A 89 -2.85 13.35 -10.88
C LEU A 89 -2.38 14.60 -11.63
N PRO A 90 -1.54 14.49 -12.67
CA PRO A 90 -1.28 15.60 -13.56
C PRO A 90 -2.57 16.00 -14.30
N ARG A 91 -2.74 17.29 -14.61
CA ARG A 91 -3.97 17.85 -15.20
C ARG A 91 -4.56 17.04 -16.37
N PRO A 92 -3.78 16.53 -17.34
CA PRO A 92 -4.34 15.72 -18.42
C PRO A 92 -5.02 14.43 -17.97
N ARG A 93 -4.64 13.91 -16.77
CA ARG A 93 -5.22 12.71 -16.19
C ARG A 93 -6.41 12.97 -15.26
N TRP A 94 -6.83 14.19 -15.06
CA TRP A 94 -8.03 14.49 -14.24
C TRP A 94 -9.31 13.85 -14.79
N VAL A 95 -9.33 13.52 -16.08
CA VAL A 95 -10.41 12.73 -16.70
C VAL A 95 -10.56 11.32 -16.08
N GLU A 96 -9.57 10.85 -15.36
CA GLU A 96 -9.59 9.56 -14.66
C GLU A 96 -10.26 9.64 -13.27
N VAL A 97 -10.47 10.84 -12.71
CA VAL A 97 -11.04 11.02 -11.36
C VAL A 97 -12.36 10.26 -11.19
N PRO A 98 -13.32 10.30 -12.12
CA PRO A 98 -14.56 9.53 -11.97
C PRO A 98 -14.33 8.02 -11.91
N ARG A 99 -13.31 7.47 -12.59
CA ARG A 99 -12.92 6.06 -12.50
C ARG A 99 -12.47 5.70 -11.09
N TRP A 100 -11.62 6.53 -10.48
CA TRP A 100 -11.09 6.31 -9.14
C TRP A 100 -12.19 6.43 -8.08
N LEU A 101 -13.11 7.39 -8.25
CA LEU A 101 -14.27 7.55 -7.36
C LEU A 101 -15.19 6.32 -7.43
N ARG A 102 -15.47 5.79 -8.63
CA ARG A 102 -16.26 4.55 -8.80
C ARG A 102 -15.56 3.35 -8.13
N LEU A 103 -14.25 3.19 -8.31
CA LEU A 103 -13.51 2.10 -7.69
C LEU A 103 -13.58 2.18 -6.15
N ALA A 104 -13.54 3.38 -5.59
CA ALA A 104 -13.66 3.62 -4.15
C ALA A 104 -15.12 3.61 -3.66
N GLU A 105 -16.13 3.58 -4.55
CA GLU A 105 -17.54 3.82 -4.22
C GLU A 105 -17.72 5.14 -3.42
N LEU A 106 -17.18 6.22 -3.98
CA LEU A 106 -17.25 7.58 -3.43
C LEU A 106 -17.92 8.55 -4.42
N GLU A 107 -18.69 8.03 -5.37
CA GLU A 107 -19.49 8.86 -6.28
C GLU A 107 -20.55 9.63 -5.47
N GLY A 108 -20.67 10.92 -5.73
CA GLY A 108 -21.51 11.84 -4.96
C GLY A 108 -20.81 12.50 -3.77
N GLU A 109 -19.62 12.04 -3.41
CA GLU A 109 -18.83 12.56 -2.29
C GLU A 109 -17.68 13.50 -2.73
N GLU A 110 -17.66 13.91 -3.99
CA GLU A 110 -16.55 14.67 -4.61
C GLU A 110 -16.17 15.92 -3.80
N ARG A 111 -17.18 16.58 -3.22
CA ARG A 111 -17.02 17.81 -2.45
C ARG A 111 -16.96 17.61 -0.94
N THR A 112 -17.07 16.37 -0.48
CA THR A 112 -17.03 16.03 0.94
C THR A 112 -15.59 16.13 1.47
N TYR A 113 -15.43 16.64 2.69
CA TYR A 113 -14.16 16.71 3.39
C TYR A 113 -13.94 15.47 4.26
N PRO A 114 -12.68 15.08 4.55
CA PRO A 114 -12.37 13.89 5.35
C PRO A 114 -13.09 13.79 6.69
N ALA A 115 -13.34 14.92 7.34
CA ALA A 115 -14.06 14.95 8.63
C ALA A 115 -15.50 14.41 8.55
N HIS A 116 -16.10 14.34 7.37
CA HIS A 116 -17.45 13.85 7.13
C HIS A 116 -17.48 12.44 6.51
N LEU A 117 -16.32 11.84 6.25
CA LEU A 117 -16.21 10.48 5.74
C LEU A 117 -16.25 9.47 6.90
N SER A 118 -16.84 8.31 6.67
CA SER A 118 -16.62 7.16 7.56
C SER A 118 -15.19 6.67 7.47
N GLY A 119 -14.70 5.92 8.47
CA GLY A 119 -13.35 5.36 8.45
C GLY A 119 -13.09 4.52 7.18
N GLY A 120 -14.04 3.65 6.80
CA GLY A 120 -13.92 2.86 5.58
C GLY A 120 -13.92 3.71 4.30
N MET A 121 -14.66 4.82 4.24
CA MET A 121 -14.62 5.77 3.12
C MET A 121 -13.25 6.46 3.04
N GLY A 122 -12.73 6.92 4.19
CA GLY A 122 -11.40 7.52 4.28
C GLY A 122 -10.32 6.55 3.82
N ARG A 123 -10.39 5.28 4.27
CA ARG A 123 -9.45 4.24 3.86
C ARG A 123 -9.48 3.99 2.36
N ARG A 124 -10.67 3.85 1.76
CA ARG A 124 -10.81 3.67 0.31
C ARG A 124 -10.29 4.87 -0.47
N LEU A 125 -10.55 6.09 -0.02
CA LEU A 125 -9.98 7.30 -0.63
C LEU A 125 -8.45 7.29 -0.60
N ALA A 126 -7.85 7.00 0.55
CA ALA A 126 -6.39 6.92 0.67
C ALA A 126 -5.79 5.85 -0.26
N LEU A 127 -6.45 4.70 -0.37
CA LEU A 127 -6.04 3.62 -1.26
C LEU A 127 -6.10 4.03 -2.73
N VAL A 128 -7.25 4.52 -3.22
CA VAL A 128 -7.36 4.92 -4.64
C VAL A 128 -6.50 6.14 -4.98
N ARG A 129 -6.23 7.03 -4.04
CA ARG A 129 -5.24 8.11 -4.21
C ARG A 129 -3.84 7.53 -4.44
N THR A 130 -3.45 6.50 -3.68
CA THR A 130 -2.17 5.82 -3.85
C THR A 130 -2.09 5.13 -5.22
N LEU A 131 -3.17 4.48 -5.66
CA LEU A 131 -3.23 3.86 -7.00
C LEU A 131 -3.21 4.90 -8.12
N ALA A 132 -3.92 6.00 -7.98
CA ALA A 132 -3.98 7.10 -8.94
C ALA A 132 -2.60 7.77 -9.12
N LEU A 133 -1.83 7.93 -8.04
CA LEU A 133 -0.45 8.42 -8.10
C LEU A 133 0.39 7.60 -9.08
N GLY A 134 0.16 6.29 -9.09
CA GLY A 134 0.93 5.36 -9.90
C GLY A 134 2.32 5.08 -9.35
N GLY A 135 2.95 4.05 -9.89
CA GLY A 135 4.30 3.65 -9.49
C GLY A 135 4.74 2.39 -10.21
N SER A 136 6.03 2.09 -10.10
CA SER A 136 6.60 0.80 -10.54
C SER A 136 6.51 -0.28 -9.46
N LEU A 137 6.02 0.07 -8.28
CA LEU A 137 5.80 -0.80 -7.13
C LEU A 137 4.73 -0.17 -6.25
N TYR A 138 3.76 -0.95 -5.81
CA TYR A 138 2.76 -0.53 -4.82
C TYR A 138 3.04 -1.23 -3.49
N LEU A 139 3.11 -0.46 -2.43
CA LEU A 139 3.36 -0.90 -1.07
C LEU A 139 2.16 -0.48 -0.21
N LEU A 140 1.37 -1.44 0.27
CA LEU A 140 0.09 -1.15 0.89
C LEU A 140 0.05 -1.73 2.31
N ASP A 141 0.04 -0.86 3.32
CA ASP A 141 -0.02 -1.27 4.72
C ASP A 141 -1.46 -1.34 5.20
N GLU A 142 -1.99 -2.56 5.43
CA GLU A 142 -3.36 -2.87 5.84
C GLU A 142 -4.42 -2.14 4.97
N PRO A 143 -4.40 -2.31 3.62
CA PRO A 143 -5.19 -1.48 2.70
C PRO A 143 -6.70 -1.58 2.92
N PHE A 144 -7.19 -2.67 3.48
CA PHE A 144 -8.61 -2.96 3.64
C PHE A 144 -9.11 -2.87 5.09
N ALA A 145 -8.29 -2.36 6.02
CA ALA A 145 -8.70 -2.21 7.41
C ALA A 145 -9.99 -1.38 7.54
N GLY A 146 -11.04 -1.98 8.11
CA GLY A 146 -12.36 -1.35 8.26
C GLY A 146 -13.15 -1.14 6.96
N VAL A 147 -12.72 -1.77 5.87
CA VAL A 147 -13.44 -1.79 4.59
C VAL A 147 -14.33 -3.02 4.53
N ASP A 148 -15.55 -2.85 4.02
CA ASP A 148 -16.48 -3.96 3.79
C ASP A 148 -15.89 -5.00 2.81
N PRO A 149 -16.04 -6.32 3.06
CA PRO A 149 -15.42 -7.36 2.23
C PRO A 149 -15.76 -7.29 0.75
N GLN A 150 -17.01 -6.98 0.38
CA GLN A 150 -17.39 -6.88 -1.04
C GLN A 150 -16.69 -5.72 -1.75
N ARG A 151 -16.45 -4.63 -1.02
CA ARG A 151 -15.70 -3.47 -1.51
C ARG A 151 -14.21 -3.77 -1.61
N ALA A 152 -13.67 -4.48 -0.61
CA ALA A 152 -12.29 -4.95 -0.64
C ALA A 152 -12.02 -5.84 -1.86
N ASP A 153 -12.90 -6.79 -2.16
CA ASP A 153 -12.80 -7.70 -3.31
C ASP A 153 -12.71 -6.95 -4.65
N ARG A 154 -13.53 -5.91 -4.83
CA ARG A 154 -13.51 -5.10 -6.06
C ARG A 154 -12.18 -4.38 -6.25
N ILE A 155 -11.66 -3.79 -5.18
CA ILE A 155 -10.38 -3.09 -5.24
C ILE A 155 -9.24 -4.09 -5.42
N LEU A 156 -9.29 -5.24 -4.74
CA LEU A 156 -8.29 -6.29 -4.85
C LEU A 156 -8.22 -6.84 -6.29
N SER A 157 -9.39 -7.05 -6.92
CA SER A 157 -9.43 -7.41 -8.35
C SER A 157 -8.76 -6.38 -9.24
N ALA A 158 -8.99 -5.08 -8.97
CA ALA A 158 -8.33 -4.01 -9.71
C ALA A 158 -6.81 -3.92 -9.45
N LEU A 159 -6.34 -4.33 -8.26
CA LEU A 159 -4.92 -4.47 -7.96
C LEU A 159 -4.27 -5.58 -8.79
N GLY A 160 -4.98 -6.70 -9.00
CA GLY A 160 -4.52 -7.81 -9.85
C GLY A 160 -4.34 -7.44 -11.33
N GLU A 161 -5.02 -6.40 -11.80
CA GLU A 161 -4.88 -5.89 -13.18
C GLU A 161 -3.67 -4.94 -13.37
N LEU A 162 -2.98 -4.58 -12.30
CA LEU A 162 -1.83 -3.67 -12.38
C LEU A 162 -0.63 -4.38 -13.00
N ALA A 163 0.05 -3.69 -13.91
CA ALA A 163 1.30 -4.19 -14.50
C ALA A 163 2.48 -4.17 -13.51
N ALA A 164 2.39 -3.36 -12.46
CA ALA A 164 3.42 -3.24 -11.43
C ALA A 164 3.12 -4.18 -10.25
N PRO A 165 4.15 -4.73 -9.58
CA PRO A 165 3.96 -5.58 -8.42
C PRO A 165 3.28 -4.82 -7.27
N VAL A 166 2.44 -5.53 -6.54
CA VAL A 166 1.77 -5.06 -5.33
C VAL A 166 2.26 -5.88 -4.14
N ILE A 167 2.79 -5.22 -3.14
CA ILE A 167 3.14 -5.84 -1.85
C ILE A 167 2.21 -5.24 -0.81
N LEU A 168 1.38 -6.06 -0.22
CA LEU A 168 0.44 -5.60 0.79
C LEU A 168 0.62 -6.36 2.12
N VAL A 169 0.39 -5.66 3.21
CA VAL A 169 0.27 -6.26 4.54
C VAL A 169 -1.19 -6.52 4.81
N SER A 170 -1.54 -7.74 5.15
CA SER A 170 -2.88 -8.07 5.63
C SER A 170 -2.86 -9.28 6.56
N HIS A 171 -3.86 -9.36 7.41
CA HIS A 171 -4.16 -10.52 8.24
C HIS A 171 -5.55 -11.11 7.92
N GLU A 172 -6.26 -10.53 6.97
CA GLU A 172 -7.61 -10.95 6.56
C GLU A 172 -7.53 -12.17 5.63
N PRO A 173 -8.15 -13.32 5.99
CA PRO A 173 -8.10 -14.53 5.17
C PRO A 173 -8.54 -14.29 3.73
N ALA A 174 -9.63 -13.54 3.51
CA ALA A 174 -10.15 -13.25 2.18
C ALA A 174 -9.16 -12.51 1.27
N VAL A 175 -8.29 -11.66 1.85
CA VAL A 175 -7.22 -10.97 1.12
C VAL A 175 -6.06 -11.91 0.82
N LEU A 176 -5.70 -12.76 1.80
CA LEU A 176 -4.61 -13.73 1.65
C LEU A 176 -4.95 -14.79 0.59
N ASP A 177 -6.20 -15.24 0.52
CA ASP A 177 -6.66 -16.24 -0.44
C ASP A 177 -6.67 -15.75 -1.90
N GLN A 178 -6.72 -14.43 -2.10
CA GLN A 178 -6.70 -13.80 -3.44
C GLN A 178 -5.31 -13.31 -3.86
N ALA A 179 -4.33 -13.36 -2.96
CA ALA A 179 -2.96 -12.99 -3.30
C ALA A 179 -2.27 -14.10 -4.11
N ASP A 180 -1.48 -13.72 -5.11
CA ASP A 180 -0.68 -14.68 -5.89
C ASP A 180 0.40 -15.35 -5.03
N TRP A 181 0.89 -14.63 -4.02
CA TRP A 181 1.93 -15.10 -3.10
C TRP A 181 1.62 -14.66 -1.67
N VAL A 182 1.76 -15.58 -0.73
CA VAL A 182 1.64 -15.27 0.70
C VAL A 182 2.97 -15.57 1.38
N ILE A 183 3.57 -14.54 1.97
CA ILE A 183 4.81 -14.63 2.73
C ILE A 183 4.48 -14.42 4.21
N ARG A 184 4.78 -15.41 5.02
CA ARG A 184 4.62 -15.32 6.47
C ARG A 184 5.93 -14.89 7.09
N LEU A 185 5.89 -13.78 7.83
CA LEU A 185 7.01 -13.30 8.62
C LEU A 185 6.86 -13.86 10.02
N ASP A 186 7.86 -14.64 10.44
CA ASP A 186 7.97 -15.10 11.81
C ASP A 186 8.62 -13.99 12.66
N GLY A 187 8.15 -13.81 13.89
CA GLY A 187 8.65 -12.77 14.80
C GLY A 187 9.94 -13.21 15.51
#